data_95c1f19f942e55a26c5a690e67ee3950
#
_entry.id   95c1f19f942e55a26c5a690e67ee3950
#
_cell.length_a   1.000
_cell.length_b   1.000
_cell.length_c   1.000
_cell.angle_alpha   90.00
_cell.angle_beta   90.00
_cell.angle_gamma   90.00
#
_symmetry.space_group_name_H-M   'P 1'
#
loop_
_entity.id
_entity.type
_entity.pdbx_description
1 polymer ?
#
loop_
_entity_poly.entity_id
_entity_poly.type
_entity_poly.pdbx_seq_one_letter_code
_entity_poly.pdbx_strand_id
1 'polypeptide(L)'
;MNETAVLLEPTFVRHLKFYLFISIECPSISTAIYVLYRFFRSYEIRSRLNNHSIIALLFTSCIAITTELPITLRFLKTGNVQPKSKGFCLFWIWYNFSLQSINLFLMAWLSIERHILIFHSNLIQTSVGKIKWHYIPLSFSMIYIPLFYFFCIFIYSCENSFNYSLLLCGSICYNDLFWLASYDWIINIFIPAIIIPFASIILLIRVLMQKKRMKRTVTWKTTRKMTIQLMSISSVYSIFWVLYGLAILIRLYFIPTFLDIII
;
A
#
# COMPACT_ATOMS: atom_id res chain seq x y z
N MET A 1 -35.78 -15.66 4.54
CA MET A 1 -34.86 -15.64 5.70
C MET A 1 -33.85 -16.76 5.49
N ASN A 2 -32.78 -16.50 4.79
CA ASN A 2 -31.60 -17.36 4.76
C ASN A 2 -30.52 -16.57 5.49
N GLU A 3 -30.25 -16.94 6.75
CA GLU A 3 -29.04 -16.57 7.42
C GLU A 3 -27.90 -17.20 6.62
N THR A 4 -27.25 -16.39 5.81
CA THR A 4 -25.92 -16.74 5.28
C THR A 4 -25.05 -16.93 6.50
N ALA A 5 -24.73 -18.18 6.81
CA ALA A 5 -23.78 -18.53 7.84
C ALA A 5 -22.48 -17.77 7.53
N VAL A 6 -22.21 -16.71 8.27
CA VAL A 6 -20.95 -16.00 8.22
C VAL A 6 -19.91 -17.01 8.67
N LEU A 7 -19.14 -17.55 7.72
CA LEU A 7 -18.06 -18.49 8.00
C LEU A 7 -17.04 -17.77 8.87
N LEU A 8 -17.15 -17.93 10.17
CA LEU A 8 -16.15 -17.48 11.13
C LEU A 8 -14.84 -18.22 10.82
N GLU A 9 -13.79 -17.48 10.60
CA GLU A 9 -12.47 -18.04 10.32
C GLU A 9 -12.08 -19.06 11.42
N PRO A 10 -11.62 -20.28 11.04
CA PRO A 10 -11.24 -21.30 11.99
C PRO A 10 -10.22 -20.75 13.01
N THR A 11 -10.42 -21.05 14.28
CA THR A 11 -9.55 -20.57 15.38
C THR A 11 -8.08 -20.91 15.13
N PHE A 12 -7.80 -22.07 14.53
CA PHE A 12 -6.45 -22.50 14.16
C PHE A 12 -5.80 -21.55 13.15
N VAL A 13 -6.51 -21.20 12.07
CA VAL A 13 -5.99 -20.28 11.02
C VAL A 13 -5.73 -18.90 11.59
N ARG A 14 -6.62 -18.41 12.45
CA ARG A 14 -6.47 -17.12 13.13
C ARG A 14 -5.24 -17.08 14.03
N HIS A 15 -5.01 -18.14 14.83
CA HIS A 15 -3.81 -18.24 15.67
C HIS A 15 -2.53 -18.38 14.82
N LEU A 16 -2.57 -19.15 13.74
CA LEU A 16 -1.45 -19.26 12.80
C LEU A 16 -1.07 -17.89 12.23
N LYS A 17 -2.06 -17.13 11.76
CA LYS A 17 -1.85 -15.74 11.28
C LYS A 17 -1.26 -14.85 12.38
N PHE A 18 -1.77 -14.95 13.62
CA PHE A 18 -1.24 -14.19 14.75
C PHE A 18 0.25 -14.44 14.99
N TYR A 19 0.66 -15.71 15.10
CA TYR A 19 2.06 -16.04 15.35
C TYR A 19 2.97 -15.68 14.17
N LEU A 20 2.49 -15.84 12.95
CA LEU A 20 3.22 -15.45 11.74
C LEU A 20 3.43 -13.94 11.69
N PHE A 21 2.39 -13.15 11.92
CA PHE A 21 2.50 -11.70 11.88
C PHE A 21 3.40 -11.16 12.98
N ILE A 22 3.25 -11.63 14.23
CA ILE A 22 4.08 -11.15 15.34
C ILE A 22 5.56 -11.50 15.14
N SER A 23 5.86 -12.66 14.55
CA SER A 23 7.24 -13.07 14.26
C SER A 23 7.93 -12.17 13.21
N ILE A 24 7.16 -11.60 12.27
CA ILE A 24 7.65 -10.69 11.23
C ILE A 24 7.63 -9.24 11.72
N GLU A 25 6.71 -8.86 12.59
CA GLU A 25 6.53 -7.49 13.07
C GLU A 25 7.76 -6.96 13.82
N CYS A 26 8.29 -7.73 14.77
CA CYS A 26 9.44 -7.31 15.58
C CYS A 26 10.67 -6.95 14.73
N PRO A 27 11.15 -7.81 13.79
CA PRO A 27 12.26 -7.45 12.92
C PRO A 27 11.90 -6.31 11.94
N SER A 28 10.64 -6.21 11.51
CA SER A 28 10.19 -5.14 10.62
C SER A 28 10.24 -3.77 11.30
N ILE A 29 9.75 -3.66 12.53
CA ILE A 29 9.83 -2.42 13.32
C ILE A 29 11.29 -2.03 13.54
N SER A 30 12.11 -2.97 13.97
CA SER A 30 13.53 -2.72 14.24
C SER A 30 14.27 -2.21 13.01
N THR A 31 14.04 -2.84 11.85
CA THR A 31 14.64 -2.43 10.57
C THR A 31 14.10 -1.10 10.09
N ALA A 32 12.80 -0.83 10.21
CA ALA A 32 12.20 0.44 9.82
C ALA A 32 12.77 1.61 10.66
N ILE A 33 12.83 1.46 11.98
CA ILE A 33 13.41 2.46 12.88
C ILE A 33 14.90 2.69 12.56
N TYR A 34 15.67 1.62 12.36
CA TYR A 34 17.09 1.73 12.02
C TYR A 34 17.30 2.49 10.71
N VAL A 35 16.54 2.15 9.67
CA VAL A 35 16.65 2.79 8.36
C VAL A 35 16.24 4.26 8.45
N LEU A 36 15.11 4.59 9.10
CA LEU A 36 14.68 5.97 9.33
C LEU A 36 15.72 6.76 10.11
N TYR A 37 16.29 6.20 11.18
CA TYR A 37 17.36 6.83 11.95
C TYR A 37 18.56 7.17 11.05
N ARG A 38 19.00 6.24 10.19
CA ARG A 38 20.10 6.48 9.23
C ARG A 38 19.76 7.61 8.25
N PHE A 39 18.55 7.68 7.72
CA PHE A 39 18.10 8.75 6.84
C PHE A 39 18.11 10.12 7.53
N PHE A 40 17.59 10.19 8.76
CA PHE A 40 17.55 11.45 9.50
C PHE A 40 18.92 11.92 9.95
N ARG A 41 19.84 11.03 10.30
CA ARG A 41 21.18 11.38 10.73
C ARG A 41 22.08 11.86 9.60
N SER A 42 21.93 11.34 8.39
CA SER A 42 22.80 11.68 7.26
C SER A 42 22.17 12.76 6.39
N TYR A 43 22.72 13.98 6.48
CA TYR A 43 22.28 15.11 5.66
C TYR A 43 22.42 14.83 4.17
N GLU A 44 23.52 14.22 3.73
CA GLU A 44 23.78 13.88 2.32
C GLU A 44 22.70 12.94 1.74
N ILE A 45 22.23 11.99 2.55
CA ILE A 45 21.17 11.07 2.13
C ILE A 45 19.83 11.79 2.06
N ARG A 46 19.54 12.62 3.07
CA ARG A 46 18.26 13.35 3.17
C ARG A 46 18.11 14.42 2.09
N SER A 47 19.18 15.12 1.74
CA SER A 47 19.14 16.23 0.75
C SER A 47 18.92 15.76 -0.69
N ARG A 48 19.12 14.49 -0.98
CA ARG A 48 18.88 13.94 -2.32
C ARG A 48 17.39 13.80 -2.59
N LEU A 49 16.90 14.47 -3.63
CA LEU A 49 15.48 14.47 -4.03
C LEU A 49 14.88 13.05 -4.14
N ASN A 50 15.65 12.13 -4.73
CA ASN A 50 15.27 10.72 -4.90
C ASN A 50 14.93 9.99 -3.59
N ASN A 51 15.40 10.47 -2.46
CA ASN A 51 15.20 9.81 -1.17
C ASN A 51 13.96 10.31 -0.44
N HIS A 52 13.38 11.45 -0.82
CA HIS A 52 12.20 12.00 -0.16
C HIS A 52 11.00 11.05 -0.27
N SER A 53 10.73 10.52 -1.46
CA SER A 53 9.64 9.57 -1.70
C SER A 53 9.87 8.25 -0.94
N ILE A 54 11.13 7.80 -0.82
CA ILE A 54 11.48 6.62 -0.01
C ILE A 54 11.26 6.90 1.47
N ILE A 55 11.64 8.08 1.96
CA ILE A 55 11.44 8.47 3.36
C ILE A 55 9.94 8.54 3.68
N ALA A 56 9.12 9.12 2.79
CA ALA A 56 7.68 9.17 2.95
C ALA A 56 7.07 7.76 3.01
N LEU A 57 7.46 6.86 2.10
CA LEU A 57 7.01 5.48 2.09
C LEU A 57 7.42 4.72 3.37
N LEU A 58 8.67 4.86 3.80
CA LEU A 58 9.15 4.23 5.04
C LEU A 58 8.44 4.77 6.28
N PHE A 59 8.17 6.07 6.31
CA PHE A 59 7.45 6.71 7.41
C PHE A 59 6.01 6.21 7.51
N THR A 60 5.25 6.19 6.40
CA THR A 60 3.87 5.68 6.38
C THR A 60 3.81 4.19 6.68
N SER A 61 4.77 3.40 6.17
CA SER A 61 4.89 1.98 6.51
C SER A 61 5.22 1.76 7.99
N CYS A 62 6.12 2.58 8.56
CA CYS A 62 6.44 2.51 9.99
C CYS A 62 5.20 2.82 10.85
N ILE A 63 4.41 3.82 10.49
CA ILE A 63 3.14 4.10 11.14
C ILE A 63 2.20 2.88 11.04
N ALA A 64 2.04 2.29 9.86
CA ALA A 64 1.18 1.12 9.67
C ALA A 64 1.58 -0.04 10.59
N ILE A 65 2.86 -0.43 10.60
CA ILE A 65 3.33 -1.57 11.42
C ILE A 65 3.34 -1.29 12.92
N THR A 66 3.45 -0.04 13.36
CA THR A 66 3.50 0.31 14.79
C THR A 66 2.13 0.61 15.40
N THR A 67 1.14 0.96 14.59
CA THR A 67 -0.18 1.39 15.10
C THR A 67 -1.34 0.53 14.60
N GLU A 68 -1.43 0.27 13.29
CA GLU A 68 -2.51 -0.52 12.70
C GLU A 68 -2.32 -2.02 12.95
N LEU A 69 -1.12 -2.55 12.73
CA LEU A 69 -0.84 -3.97 12.89
C LEU A 69 -1.08 -4.48 14.33
N PRO A 70 -0.73 -3.77 15.42
CA PRO A 70 -1.09 -4.17 16.77
C PRO A 70 -2.60 -4.27 17.02
N ILE A 71 -3.41 -3.41 16.38
CA ILE A 71 -4.88 -3.51 16.46
C ILE A 71 -5.35 -4.81 15.80
N THR A 72 -4.84 -5.09 14.62
CA THR A 72 -5.10 -6.33 13.87
C THR A 72 -4.63 -7.57 14.65
N LEU A 73 -3.44 -7.54 15.26
CA LEU A 73 -2.95 -8.62 16.11
C LEU A 73 -3.83 -8.87 17.33
N ARG A 74 -4.31 -7.80 17.96
CA ARG A 74 -5.26 -7.93 19.08
C ARG A 74 -6.53 -8.64 18.64
N PHE A 75 -7.08 -8.28 17.48
CA PHE A 75 -8.23 -8.99 16.90
C PHE A 75 -7.91 -10.47 16.64
N LEU A 76 -6.78 -10.78 16.00
CA LEU A 76 -6.38 -12.16 15.71
C LEU A 76 -6.22 -13.00 16.98
N LYS A 77 -5.78 -12.40 18.07
CA LYS A 77 -5.65 -13.07 19.37
C LYS A 77 -7.01 -13.32 20.05
N THR A 78 -7.88 -12.32 20.09
CA THR A 78 -9.13 -12.35 20.85
C THR A 78 -10.33 -12.87 20.05
N GLY A 79 -10.30 -12.78 18.72
CA GLY A 79 -11.39 -13.11 17.82
C GLY A 79 -12.54 -12.11 17.83
N ASN A 80 -12.38 -11.00 18.54
CA ASN A 80 -13.38 -9.94 18.62
C ASN A 80 -12.71 -8.56 18.61
N VAL A 81 -13.36 -7.62 17.98
CA VAL A 81 -12.94 -6.23 17.97
C VAL A 81 -13.14 -5.60 19.34
N GLN A 82 -12.14 -4.91 19.85
CA GLN A 82 -12.18 -4.18 21.13
C GLN A 82 -11.51 -2.82 20.97
N PRO A 83 -12.19 -1.72 21.38
CA PRO A 83 -13.54 -1.66 21.99
C PRO A 83 -14.66 -1.90 20.97
N LYS A 84 -15.76 -2.50 21.42
CA LYS A 84 -16.97 -2.74 20.61
C LYS A 84 -17.76 -1.43 20.49
N SER A 85 -17.30 -0.50 19.67
CA SER A 85 -17.99 0.77 19.41
C SER A 85 -17.99 1.11 17.92
N LYS A 86 -19.08 1.71 17.46
CA LYS A 86 -19.26 2.14 16.06
C LYS A 86 -18.12 3.11 15.65
N GLY A 87 -17.81 4.08 16.51
CA GLY A 87 -16.77 5.08 16.24
C GLY A 87 -15.39 4.45 16.07
N PHE A 88 -15.05 3.43 16.88
CA PHE A 88 -13.78 2.72 16.74
C PHE A 88 -13.73 1.93 15.41
N CYS A 89 -14.80 1.27 15.03
CA CYS A 89 -14.87 0.55 13.76
C CYS A 89 -14.69 1.49 12.56
N LEU A 90 -15.40 2.62 12.53
CA LEU A 90 -15.27 3.63 11.47
C LEU A 90 -13.83 4.16 11.41
N PHE A 91 -13.25 4.50 12.56
CA PHE A 91 -11.86 4.97 12.63
C PHE A 91 -10.88 3.91 12.15
N TRP A 92 -11.00 2.65 12.61
CA TRP A 92 -10.06 1.59 12.23
C TRP A 92 -10.13 1.28 10.74
N ILE A 93 -11.32 1.21 10.15
CA ILE A 93 -11.49 0.98 8.71
C ILE A 93 -10.88 2.14 7.91
N TRP A 94 -11.21 3.39 8.27
CA TRP A 94 -10.65 4.57 7.62
C TRP A 94 -9.12 4.58 7.69
N TYR A 95 -8.58 4.30 8.87
CA TYR A 95 -7.15 4.31 9.12
C TYR A 95 -6.41 3.21 8.33
N ASN A 96 -6.93 1.99 8.37
CA ASN A 96 -6.39 0.86 7.63
C ASN A 96 -6.40 1.11 6.12
N PHE A 97 -7.56 1.46 5.55
CA PHE A 97 -7.69 1.71 4.11
C PHE A 97 -6.82 2.88 3.65
N SER A 98 -6.74 3.95 4.44
CA SER A 98 -5.90 5.10 4.12
C SER A 98 -4.42 4.73 4.09
N LEU A 99 -3.90 4.06 5.12
CA LEU A 99 -2.49 3.68 5.17
C LEU A 99 -2.09 2.69 4.07
N GLN A 100 -2.94 1.71 3.80
CA GLN A 100 -2.71 0.71 2.75
C GLN A 100 -2.63 1.37 1.38
N SER A 101 -3.63 2.19 1.04
CA SER A 101 -3.70 2.85 -0.27
C SER A 101 -2.64 3.93 -0.43
N ILE A 102 -2.29 4.69 0.62
CA ILE A 102 -1.16 5.64 0.57
C ILE A 102 0.13 4.91 0.22
N ASN A 103 0.43 3.80 0.89
CA ASN A 103 1.64 3.02 0.61
C ASN A 103 1.65 2.51 -0.84
N LEU A 104 0.51 2.06 -1.35
CA LEU A 104 0.38 1.60 -2.73
C LEU A 104 0.63 2.72 -3.75
N PHE A 105 0.03 3.90 -3.53
CA PHE A 105 0.26 5.09 -4.36
C PHE A 105 1.71 5.56 -4.31
N LEU A 106 2.31 5.62 -3.12
CA LEU A 106 3.71 6.01 -2.95
C LEU A 106 4.65 5.04 -3.67
N MET A 107 4.39 3.72 -3.62
CA MET A 107 5.18 2.73 -4.35
C MET A 107 5.02 2.88 -5.88
N ALA A 108 3.81 3.11 -6.36
CA ALA A 108 3.55 3.37 -7.77
C ALA A 108 4.26 4.64 -8.24
N TRP A 109 4.12 5.73 -7.48
CA TRP A 109 4.82 6.98 -7.79
C TRP A 109 6.33 6.83 -7.75
N LEU A 110 6.88 6.19 -6.74
CA LEU A 110 8.32 5.92 -6.61
C LEU A 110 8.87 5.17 -7.83
N SER A 111 8.11 4.23 -8.38
CA SER A 111 8.49 3.49 -9.58
C SER A 111 8.55 4.39 -10.83
N ILE A 112 7.58 5.31 -10.98
CA ILE A 112 7.53 6.31 -12.05
C ILE A 112 8.65 7.35 -11.86
N GLU A 113 8.79 7.89 -10.67
CA GLU A 113 9.77 8.93 -10.34
C GLU A 113 11.20 8.49 -10.66
N ARG A 114 11.54 7.25 -10.35
CA ARG A 114 12.87 6.70 -10.71
C ARG A 114 13.10 6.67 -12.21
N HIS A 115 12.06 6.36 -12.98
CA HIS A 115 12.14 6.42 -14.43
C HIS A 115 12.43 7.85 -14.91
N ILE A 116 11.75 8.84 -14.35
CA ILE A 116 11.95 10.27 -14.68
C ILE A 116 13.37 10.72 -14.28
N LEU A 117 13.82 10.39 -13.09
CA LEU A 117 15.13 10.78 -12.57
C LEU A 117 16.31 10.20 -13.39
N ILE A 118 16.17 8.98 -13.90
CA ILE A 118 17.24 8.31 -14.66
C ILE A 118 17.27 8.76 -16.11
N PHE A 119 16.10 8.88 -16.76
CA PHE A 119 16.01 9.09 -18.21
C PHE A 119 15.60 10.50 -18.62
N HIS A 120 14.95 11.24 -17.73
CA HIS A 120 14.42 12.58 -17.99
C HIS A 120 14.84 13.58 -16.90
N SER A 121 16.10 13.52 -16.46
CA SER A 121 16.62 14.39 -15.40
C SER A 121 16.43 15.88 -15.67
N ASN A 122 16.37 16.28 -16.95
CA ASN A 122 16.15 17.66 -17.35
C ASN A 122 14.80 18.21 -16.85
N LEU A 123 13.77 17.36 -16.70
CA LEU A 123 12.47 17.77 -16.20
C LEU A 123 12.50 18.23 -14.73
N ILE A 124 13.49 17.76 -13.95
CA ILE A 124 13.61 18.01 -12.51
C ILE A 124 14.72 19.00 -12.17
N GLN A 125 15.46 19.52 -13.16
CA GLN A 125 16.54 20.49 -12.92
C GLN A 125 16.01 21.85 -12.47
N THR A 126 14.85 22.29 -12.97
CA THR A 126 14.25 23.57 -12.59
C THR A 126 13.45 23.45 -11.30
N SER A 127 13.30 24.56 -10.55
CA SER A 127 12.48 24.60 -9.34
C SER A 127 11.02 24.24 -9.63
N VAL A 128 10.45 24.73 -10.73
CA VAL A 128 9.10 24.39 -11.19
C VAL A 128 8.99 22.90 -11.54
N GLY A 129 10.01 22.35 -12.20
CA GLY A 129 10.06 20.91 -12.51
C GLY A 129 10.07 20.03 -11.26
N LYS A 130 10.83 20.40 -10.22
CA LYS A 130 10.83 19.70 -8.92
C LYS A 130 9.44 19.75 -8.27
N ILE A 131 8.78 20.89 -8.28
CA ILE A 131 7.43 21.02 -7.72
C ILE A 131 6.47 20.11 -8.48
N LYS A 132 6.43 20.21 -9.81
CA LYS A 132 5.47 19.48 -10.67
C LYS A 132 5.67 17.95 -10.66
N TRP A 133 6.93 17.49 -10.74
CA TRP A 133 7.26 16.08 -10.96
C TRP A 133 7.75 15.36 -9.71
N HIS A 134 7.83 16.02 -8.57
CA HIS A 134 8.20 15.40 -7.30
C HIS A 134 7.21 15.73 -6.19
N TYR A 135 7.07 17.02 -5.82
CA TYR A 135 6.28 17.40 -4.64
C TYR A 135 4.77 17.26 -4.84
N ILE A 136 4.23 17.64 -6.02
CA ILE A 136 2.79 17.55 -6.27
C ILE A 136 2.28 16.10 -6.19
N PRO A 137 2.87 15.10 -6.88
CA PRO A 137 2.37 13.74 -6.81
C PRO A 137 2.56 13.11 -5.42
N LEU A 138 3.65 13.44 -4.73
CA LEU A 138 3.90 12.99 -3.37
C LEU A 138 2.82 13.53 -2.41
N SER A 139 2.58 14.85 -2.44
CA SER A 139 1.53 15.49 -1.63
C SER A 139 0.13 15.01 -2.00
N PHE A 140 -0.13 14.82 -3.29
CA PHE A 140 -1.40 14.28 -3.77
C PHE A 140 -1.69 12.91 -3.16
N SER A 141 -0.73 11.99 -3.19
CA SER A 141 -0.89 10.64 -2.60
C SER A 141 -1.19 10.71 -1.10
N MET A 142 -0.54 11.64 -0.37
CA MET A 142 -0.71 11.78 1.08
C MET A 142 -2.00 12.46 1.49
N ILE A 143 -2.60 13.29 0.64
CA ILE A 143 -3.79 14.10 0.96
C ILE A 143 -5.06 13.50 0.35
N TYR A 144 -5.01 13.14 -0.94
CA TYR A 144 -6.18 12.64 -1.66
C TYR A 144 -6.75 11.36 -1.02
N ILE A 145 -5.90 10.40 -0.69
CA ILE A 145 -6.34 9.09 -0.19
C ILE A 145 -7.08 9.19 1.16
N PRO A 146 -6.52 9.81 2.20
CA PRO A 146 -7.24 9.94 3.46
C PRO A 146 -8.54 10.73 3.33
N LEU A 147 -8.57 11.78 2.48
CA LEU A 147 -9.77 12.57 2.23
C LEU A 147 -10.85 11.77 1.49
N PHE A 148 -10.46 10.97 0.50
CA PHE A 148 -11.38 10.09 -0.22
C PHE A 148 -12.05 9.11 0.74
N TYR A 149 -11.28 8.37 1.54
CA TYR A 149 -11.85 7.43 2.51
C TYR A 149 -12.60 8.14 3.64
N PHE A 150 -12.16 9.34 4.05
CA PHE A 150 -12.92 10.13 5.02
C PHE A 150 -14.31 10.49 4.48
N PHE A 151 -14.40 10.92 3.23
CA PHE A 151 -15.67 11.20 2.59
C PHE A 151 -16.55 9.94 2.51
N CYS A 152 -16.00 8.81 2.02
CA CYS A 152 -16.75 7.57 1.83
C CYS A 152 -17.26 6.95 3.13
N ILE A 153 -16.51 7.12 4.24
CA ILE A 153 -16.76 6.43 5.50
C ILE A 153 -17.55 7.30 6.48
N PHE A 154 -17.28 8.61 6.54
CA PHE A 154 -17.87 9.50 7.55
C PHE A 154 -18.92 10.44 7.00
N ILE A 155 -18.80 10.89 5.74
CA ILE A 155 -19.70 11.88 5.16
C ILE A 155 -20.80 11.20 4.34
N TYR A 156 -20.45 10.16 3.59
CA TYR A 156 -21.43 9.48 2.76
C TYR A 156 -22.52 8.82 3.63
N SER A 157 -23.75 9.18 3.34
CA SER A 157 -24.93 8.79 4.11
C SER A 157 -25.38 7.37 3.77
N CYS A 158 -24.82 6.37 4.47
CA CYS A 158 -25.30 5.00 4.39
C CYS A 158 -25.26 4.30 5.76
N GLU A 159 -26.14 3.32 5.98
CA GLU A 159 -26.21 2.60 7.23
C GLU A 159 -25.17 1.47 7.27
N ASN A 160 -24.24 1.57 8.20
CA ASN A 160 -23.24 0.54 8.44
C ASN A 160 -23.73 -0.48 9.47
N SER A 161 -23.77 -1.76 9.10
CA SER A 161 -24.00 -2.88 10.02
C SER A 161 -22.67 -3.48 10.45
N PHE A 162 -22.24 -3.18 11.69
CA PHE A 162 -20.95 -3.68 12.18
C PHE A 162 -21.08 -5.05 12.84
N ASN A 163 -20.22 -5.99 12.44
CA ASN A 163 -20.05 -7.26 13.10
C ASN A 163 -18.67 -7.31 13.77
N TYR A 164 -18.66 -7.18 15.09
CA TYR A 164 -17.43 -7.16 15.89
C TYR A 164 -16.66 -8.48 15.95
N SER A 165 -17.22 -9.56 15.40
CA SER A 165 -16.55 -10.85 15.26
C SER A 165 -15.77 -10.98 13.96
N LEU A 166 -15.85 -9.98 13.08
CA LEU A 166 -15.13 -9.95 11.81
C LEU A 166 -13.98 -8.93 11.84
N LEU A 167 -12.94 -9.22 11.07
CA LEU A 167 -11.83 -8.29 10.86
C LEU A 167 -12.37 -6.98 10.28
N LEU A 168 -11.84 -5.85 10.75
CA LEU A 168 -12.32 -4.50 10.37
C LEU A 168 -13.83 -4.31 10.59
N CYS A 169 -14.41 -4.98 11.59
CA CYS A 169 -15.84 -4.94 11.92
C CYS A 169 -16.77 -5.38 10.78
N GLY A 170 -16.27 -6.11 9.79
CA GLY A 170 -17.04 -6.58 8.63
C GLY A 170 -17.03 -5.62 7.43
N SER A 171 -18.03 -5.75 6.57
CA SER A 171 -18.14 -4.90 5.39
C SER A 171 -18.68 -3.51 5.75
N ILE A 172 -18.18 -2.52 5.06
CA ILE A 172 -18.65 -1.13 5.16
C ILE A 172 -19.64 -0.85 4.01
N CYS A 173 -20.67 -0.07 4.28
CA CYS A 173 -21.79 0.14 3.38
C CYS A 173 -21.44 0.69 1.98
N TYR A 174 -20.38 1.52 1.84
CA TYR A 174 -20.02 2.03 0.53
C TYR A 174 -19.49 0.93 -0.42
N ASN A 175 -19.03 -0.21 0.11
CA ASN A 175 -18.59 -1.36 -0.69
C ASN A 175 -19.79 -2.07 -1.38
N ASP A 176 -21.00 -1.88 -0.88
CA ASP A 176 -22.21 -2.42 -1.50
C ASP A 176 -22.73 -1.53 -2.64
N LEU A 177 -22.20 -0.32 -2.76
CA LEU A 177 -22.50 0.61 -3.83
C LEU A 177 -21.59 0.35 -5.03
N PHE A 178 -22.15 -0.29 -6.06
CA PHE A 178 -21.39 -0.73 -7.24
C PHE A 178 -20.45 0.34 -7.82
N TRP A 179 -20.91 1.57 -7.99
CA TRP A 179 -20.11 2.65 -8.58
C TRP A 179 -18.96 3.10 -7.68
N LEU A 180 -19.22 3.28 -6.39
CA LEU A 180 -18.23 3.77 -5.46
C LEU A 180 -17.19 2.70 -5.14
N ALA A 181 -17.66 1.46 -4.94
CA ALA A 181 -16.77 0.29 -4.78
C ALA A 181 -15.92 0.07 -6.03
N SER A 182 -16.50 0.13 -7.24
CA SER A 182 -15.75 -0.03 -8.49
C SER A 182 -14.71 1.07 -8.65
N TYR A 183 -15.06 2.32 -8.36
CA TYR A 183 -14.10 3.43 -8.40
C TYR A 183 -12.93 3.18 -7.46
N ASP A 184 -13.21 2.85 -6.21
CA ASP A 184 -12.18 2.60 -5.20
C ASP A 184 -11.25 1.45 -5.60
N TRP A 185 -11.82 0.30 -5.97
CA TRP A 185 -11.03 -0.87 -6.36
C TRP A 185 -10.23 -0.66 -7.64
N ILE A 186 -10.78 0.01 -8.64
CA ILE A 186 -10.08 0.24 -9.92
C ILE A 186 -9.02 1.34 -9.77
N ILE A 187 -9.41 2.52 -9.26
CA ILE A 187 -8.54 3.71 -9.26
C ILE A 187 -7.56 3.68 -8.10
N ASN A 188 -8.02 3.34 -6.88
CA ASN A 188 -7.17 3.45 -5.70
C ASN A 188 -6.33 2.19 -5.44
N ILE A 189 -6.74 1.02 -5.97
CA ILE A 189 -6.04 -0.23 -5.71
C ILE A 189 -5.44 -0.82 -6.99
N PHE A 190 -6.26 -1.14 -7.98
CA PHE A 190 -5.82 -1.95 -9.13
C PHE A 190 -4.87 -1.20 -10.07
N ILE A 191 -5.17 0.04 -10.41
CA ILE A 191 -4.29 0.86 -11.28
C ILE A 191 -2.91 1.07 -10.64
N PRO A 192 -2.76 1.54 -9.39
CA PRO A 192 -1.45 1.64 -8.75
C PRO A 192 -0.72 0.29 -8.67
N ALA A 193 -1.43 -0.80 -8.34
CA ALA A 193 -0.85 -2.13 -8.26
C ALA A 193 -0.26 -2.62 -9.60
N ILE A 194 -0.89 -2.27 -10.72
CA ILE A 194 -0.39 -2.59 -12.07
C ILE A 194 0.78 -1.66 -12.47
N ILE A 195 0.70 -0.37 -12.15
CA ILE A 195 1.77 0.60 -12.49
C ILE A 195 3.11 0.16 -11.88
N ILE A 196 3.13 -0.35 -10.67
CA ILE A 196 4.36 -0.75 -9.97
C ILE A 196 5.19 -1.76 -10.79
N PRO A 197 4.69 -2.93 -11.18
CA PRO A 197 5.48 -3.91 -11.94
C PRO A 197 5.79 -3.43 -13.35
N PHE A 198 4.84 -2.76 -14.03
CA PHE A 198 5.07 -2.26 -15.38
C PHE A 198 6.17 -1.20 -15.43
N ALA A 199 6.12 -0.19 -14.57
CA ALA A 199 7.15 0.84 -14.49
C ALA A 199 8.51 0.22 -14.12
N SER A 200 8.52 -0.76 -13.21
CA SER A 200 9.73 -1.47 -12.80
C SER A 200 10.34 -2.28 -13.94
N ILE A 201 9.53 -3.01 -14.72
CA ILE A 201 9.99 -3.80 -15.88
C ILE A 201 10.54 -2.86 -16.96
N ILE A 202 9.83 -1.77 -17.29
CA ILE A 202 10.28 -0.79 -18.27
C ILE A 202 11.62 -0.17 -17.84
N LEU A 203 11.76 0.16 -16.56
CA LEU A 203 13.01 0.67 -16.00
C LEU A 203 14.15 -0.32 -16.21
N LEU A 204 13.93 -1.61 -15.89
CA LEU A 204 14.94 -2.65 -16.06
C LEU A 204 15.37 -2.80 -17.52
N ILE A 205 14.40 -2.92 -18.43
CA ILE A 205 14.67 -3.08 -19.86
C ILE A 205 15.51 -1.90 -20.37
N ARG A 206 15.12 -0.66 -20.06
CA ARG A 206 15.86 0.55 -20.49
C ARG A 206 17.27 0.59 -19.91
N VAL A 207 17.43 0.25 -18.63
CA VAL A 207 18.73 0.20 -17.96
C VAL A 207 19.63 -0.86 -18.59
N LEU A 208 19.09 -2.04 -18.96
CA LEU A 208 19.85 -3.10 -19.67
C LEU A 208 20.23 -2.70 -21.10
N MET A 209 19.32 -2.02 -21.83
CA MET A 209 19.61 -1.51 -23.18
C MET A 209 20.70 -0.43 -23.13
N GLN A 210 20.66 0.47 -22.15
CA GLN A 210 21.67 1.50 -22.00
C GLN A 210 23.05 0.90 -21.69
N LYS A 211 23.12 -0.22 -20.94
CA LYS A 211 24.35 -0.97 -20.68
C LYS A 211 24.99 -1.47 -21.98
N LYS A 212 24.20 -2.00 -22.92
CA LYS A 212 24.73 -2.47 -24.22
C LYS A 212 25.35 -1.31 -25.03
N ARG A 213 24.81 -0.09 -24.86
CA ARG A 213 25.28 1.10 -25.60
C ARG A 213 26.52 1.78 -24.99
N MET A 214 26.69 1.71 -23.67
CA MET A 214 27.75 2.45 -22.98
C MET A 214 28.73 1.48 -22.31
N LYS A 215 29.98 1.42 -22.77
CA LYS A 215 31.12 0.67 -22.15
C LYS A 215 31.61 1.25 -20.80
N ARG A 216 30.83 2.09 -20.12
CA ARG A 216 31.25 2.76 -18.85
C ARG A 216 30.87 1.95 -17.61
N THR A 217 31.88 1.64 -16.79
CA THR A 217 31.83 0.59 -15.76
C THR A 217 31.63 1.04 -14.30
N VAL A 218 31.87 2.28 -13.93
CA VAL A 218 32.08 2.63 -12.51
C VAL A 218 30.81 3.06 -11.75
N THR A 219 29.99 3.93 -12.30
CA THR A 219 28.76 4.42 -11.65
C THR A 219 27.62 3.39 -11.68
N TRP A 220 27.72 2.43 -12.57
CA TRP A 220 26.74 1.39 -12.85
C TRP A 220 26.51 0.40 -11.71
N LYS A 221 27.55 -0.04 -11.01
CA LYS A 221 27.44 -1.08 -9.97
C LYS A 221 26.53 -0.67 -8.81
N THR A 222 26.65 0.57 -8.33
CA THR A 222 25.86 1.06 -7.19
C THR A 222 24.40 1.30 -7.55
N THR A 223 24.15 1.95 -8.70
CA THR A 223 22.79 2.22 -9.17
C THR A 223 22.02 0.93 -9.50
N ARG A 224 22.69 -0.05 -10.12
CA ARG A 224 22.12 -1.35 -10.44
C ARG A 224 21.67 -2.11 -9.19
N LYS A 225 22.53 -2.20 -8.17
CA LYS A 225 22.23 -2.94 -6.94
C LYS A 225 20.99 -2.37 -6.26
N MET A 226 20.90 -1.08 -6.13
CA MET A 226 19.78 -0.38 -5.52
C MET A 226 18.48 -0.53 -6.35
N THR A 227 18.58 -0.47 -7.68
CA THR A 227 17.43 -0.65 -8.58
C THR A 227 16.89 -2.08 -8.51
N ILE A 228 17.76 -3.10 -8.58
CA ILE A 228 17.34 -4.51 -8.51
C ILE A 228 16.70 -4.83 -7.16
N GLN A 229 17.28 -4.36 -6.07
CA GLN A 229 16.73 -4.58 -4.73
C GLN A 229 15.31 -3.98 -4.59
N LEU A 230 15.11 -2.76 -5.07
CA LEU A 230 13.79 -2.15 -5.02
C LEU A 230 12.79 -2.85 -5.92
N MET A 231 13.22 -3.28 -7.11
CA MET A 231 12.37 -4.04 -8.03
C MET A 231 11.91 -5.35 -7.43
N SER A 232 12.79 -6.08 -6.74
CA SER A 232 12.42 -7.34 -6.07
C SER A 232 11.32 -7.10 -5.02
N ILE A 233 11.48 -6.08 -4.18
CA ILE A 233 10.50 -5.73 -3.15
C ILE A 233 9.16 -5.31 -3.80
N SER A 234 9.22 -4.42 -4.77
CA SER A 234 8.03 -3.95 -5.49
C SER A 234 7.29 -5.07 -6.22
N SER A 235 8.03 -6.01 -6.81
CA SER A 235 7.43 -7.15 -7.54
C SER A 235 6.66 -8.08 -6.60
N VAL A 236 7.24 -8.43 -5.46
CA VAL A 236 6.57 -9.28 -4.45
C VAL A 236 5.28 -8.60 -3.97
N TYR A 237 5.38 -7.32 -3.59
CA TYR A 237 4.24 -6.55 -3.13
C TYR A 237 3.12 -6.48 -4.19
N SER A 238 3.48 -6.20 -5.45
CA SER A 238 2.52 -6.09 -6.54
C SER A 238 1.82 -7.41 -6.88
N ILE A 239 2.51 -8.54 -6.81
CA ILE A 239 1.90 -9.84 -7.08
C ILE A 239 0.73 -10.06 -6.14
N PHE A 240 0.90 -9.85 -4.83
CA PHE A 240 -0.18 -10.02 -3.86
C PHE A 240 -1.34 -9.05 -4.13
N TRP A 241 -1.05 -7.77 -4.40
CA TRP A 241 -2.10 -6.77 -4.63
C TRP A 241 -2.85 -6.97 -5.95
N VAL A 242 -2.15 -7.39 -7.02
CA VAL A 242 -2.81 -7.69 -8.30
C VAL A 242 -3.71 -8.91 -8.18
N LEU A 243 -3.24 -9.99 -7.55
CA LEU A 243 -4.05 -11.19 -7.33
C LEU A 243 -5.28 -10.89 -6.47
N TYR A 244 -5.10 -10.16 -5.37
CA TYR A 244 -6.19 -9.76 -4.49
C TYR A 244 -7.18 -8.82 -5.20
N GLY A 245 -6.68 -7.82 -5.92
CA GLY A 245 -7.52 -6.89 -6.70
C GLY A 245 -8.31 -7.59 -7.80
N LEU A 246 -7.70 -8.55 -8.50
CA LEU A 246 -8.39 -9.38 -9.50
C LEU A 246 -9.52 -10.21 -8.86
N ALA A 247 -9.27 -10.83 -7.70
CA ALA A 247 -10.29 -11.60 -6.99
C ALA A 247 -11.51 -10.72 -6.62
N ILE A 248 -11.27 -9.51 -6.13
CA ILE A 248 -12.36 -8.57 -5.81
C ILE A 248 -13.07 -8.07 -7.06
N LEU A 249 -12.36 -7.76 -8.15
CA LEU A 249 -12.99 -7.35 -9.41
C LEU A 249 -13.84 -8.47 -10.02
N ILE A 250 -13.38 -9.74 -9.95
CA ILE A 250 -14.17 -10.89 -10.36
C ILE A 250 -15.47 -10.99 -9.53
N ARG A 251 -15.38 -10.79 -8.21
CA ARG A 251 -16.55 -10.75 -7.34
C ARG A 251 -17.53 -9.64 -7.72
N LEU A 252 -17.02 -8.44 -7.96
CA LEU A 252 -17.85 -7.26 -8.26
C LEU A 252 -18.56 -7.36 -9.62
N TYR A 253 -17.89 -7.89 -10.64
CA TYR A 253 -18.38 -7.81 -12.02
C TYR A 253 -18.93 -9.12 -12.57
N PHE A 254 -18.46 -10.28 -12.08
CA PHE A 254 -18.77 -11.56 -12.71
C PHE A 254 -19.51 -12.53 -11.78
N ILE A 255 -19.01 -12.75 -10.57
CA ILE A 255 -19.52 -13.79 -9.66
C ILE A 255 -19.58 -13.22 -8.24
N PRO A 256 -20.74 -12.72 -7.78
CA PRO A 256 -20.88 -12.15 -6.44
C PRO A 256 -20.48 -13.10 -5.30
N THR A 257 -20.64 -14.42 -5.51
CA THR A 257 -20.33 -15.47 -4.53
C THR A 257 -18.91 -16.03 -4.65
N PHE A 258 -18.06 -15.48 -5.53
CA PHE A 258 -16.73 -16.02 -5.83
C PHE A 258 -15.81 -16.14 -4.60
N LEU A 259 -15.84 -15.16 -3.71
CA LEU A 259 -15.03 -15.19 -2.49
C LEU A 259 -15.60 -16.11 -1.41
N ASP A 260 -16.92 -16.34 -1.42
CA ASP A 260 -17.58 -17.25 -0.47
C ASP A 260 -17.23 -18.72 -0.72
N ILE A 261 -16.69 -19.03 -1.91
CA ILE A 261 -16.23 -20.37 -2.29
C ILE A 261 -14.76 -20.60 -1.91
N ILE A 262 -13.95 -19.52 -1.78
CA ILE A 262 -12.49 -19.60 -1.57
C ILE A 262 -12.10 -19.41 -0.10
N ILE A 263 -12.93 -18.73 0.69
CA ILE A 263 -12.74 -18.46 2.11
C ILE A 263 -13.52 -19.45 2.96
#